data_320d80d2182b233cb8b55b2417564a35
#
_entry.id   320d80d2182b233cb8b55b2417564a35
#
_cell.length_a   1.000
_cell.length_b   1.000
_cell.length_c   1.000
_cell.angle_alpha   90.00
_cell.angle_beta   90.00
_cell.angle_gamma   90.00
#
_symmetry.space_group_name_H-M   'P 1'
#
loop_
_entity.id
_entity.type
_entity.pdbx_description
1 polymer ?
#
loop_
_entity_poly.entity_id
_entity_poly.type
_entity_poly.pdbx_seq_one_letter_code
_entity_poly.pdbx_strand_id
1 'polypeptide(L)'
;PPGSPEVGVVRTYVDWLVGLPWKKESPEQLDVAGAMAALNEDHYGLEKVKDRIVEFLAVRRLSGTLRSPILCFVGPPGVGKTSLGRSIAKATERAFVRVSLGGVRDEAEIRGHRRTYVGAMPGRIIRGMRDAGTKNPVFMLDEIDKLGRDFRGDPSSALLEVLDPEQNHSFSDHYLEVPFDLSRVLFITTANLMDPIPPALRDRMEVITIPGYTEDEKIQIARRFVVPRQLEQHGVTEEQLRVTDDGLRHLIREYTREAGVRNLERHVGHICRKVARRVAEAEDGQRVEDVNVTGADLEQYVGPPDFEYGVDSRKEEVGVAYGLAVNEFGGDLIEVEATWMPAAAGGVHVHKNEPILTGQLGDVMQESVRAAFSYARAHCREYGVTPEFFERHTLHVHVPAASVPKDGPSAGITMATALISALSGRPVRSDVAMTGEVTLRGKVLAIGGVKQKSLAAHRAGIKTLVLPAQNKKDLPDVPKDVRKGLRIVWVEKVEEVLQHALLPVSVAPPIPKELPDAGPTEVSGKDEVVTPPVVAPVPVQAPAWTN
;
A
#
# COMPACT_ATOMS: atom_id res chain seq x y z
N PRO A 1 -19.77 27.55 -45.79
CA PRO A 1 -20.87 28.48 -45.46
C PRO A 1 -20.96 28.67 -43.95
N PRO A 2 -21.30 29.89 -43.42
CA PRO A 2 -21.36 30.17 -42.00
C PRO A 2 -22.45 29.41 -41.23
N GLY A 3 -22.86 28.31 -41.55
CA GLY A 3 -23.86 27.47 -40.82
C GLY A 3 -23.54 25.97 -40.95
N SER A 4 -22.42 25.64 -41.57
CA SER A 4 -22.00 24.24 -41.66
C SER A 4 -21.44 23.73 -40.33
N PRO A 5 -21.80 22.52 -39.88
CA PRO A 5 -21.18 21.87 -38.71
C PRO A 5 -19.64 21.84 -38.75
N GLU A 6 -19.07 21.79 -39.95
CA GLU A 6 -17.61 21.82 -40.17
C GLU A 6 -16.95 23.11 -39.67
N VAL A 7 -17.66 24.26 -39.72
CA VAL A 7 -17.13 25.53 -39.23
C VAL A 7 -16.88 25.46 -37.74
N GLY A 8 -17.76 24.81 -36.96
CA GLY A 8 -17.58 24.59 -35.54
C GLY A 8 -16.34 23.75 -35.23
N VAL A 9 -16.14 22.66 -35.96
CA VAL A 9 -14.98 21.78 -35.83
C VAL A 9 -13.67 22.50 -36.13
N VAL A 10 -13.63 23.23 -37.27
CA VAL A 10 -12.44 24.01 -37.64
C VAL A 10 -12.15 25.11 -36.64
N ARG A 11 -13.16 25.82 -36.15
CA ARG A 11 -13.01 26.85 -35.14
C ARG A 11 -12.42 26.30 -33.84
N THR A 12 -12.98 25.21 -33.35
CA THR A 12 -12.47 24.52 -32.13
C THR A 12 -11.02 24.09 -32.32
N TYR A 13 -10.66 23.57 -33.50
CA TYR A 13 -9.27 23.20 -33.81
C TYR A 13 -8.32 24.39 -33.81
N VAL A 14 -8.71 25.51 -34.41
CA VAL A 14 -7.92 26.74 -34.41
C VAL A 14 -7.79 27.30 -33.00
N ASP A 15 -8.87 27.26 -32.20
CA ASP A 15 -8.83 27.69 -30.79
C ASP A 15 -7.84 26.86 -29.95
N TRP A 16 -7.70 25.56 -30.25
CA TRP A 16 -6.69 24.72 -29.64
C TRP A 16 -5.28 25.13 -30.07
N LEU A 17 -5.02 25.32 -31.37
CA LEU A 17 -3.71 25.70 -31.88
C LEU A 17 -3.25 27.07 -31.34
N VAL A 18 -4.15 28.04 -31.30
CA VAL A 18 -3.83 29.39 -30.80
C VAL A 18 -3.68 29.43 -29.29
N GLY A 19 -4.44 28.59 -28.57
CA GLY A 19 -4.43 28.53 -27.09
C GLY A 19 -3.21 27.81 -26.50
N LEU A 20 -2.39 27.13 -27.30
CA LEU A 20 -1.21 26.43 -26.81
C LEU A 20 -0.01 27.37 -26.62
N PRO A 21 0.80 27.15 -25.56
CA PRO A 21 1.96 27.97 -25.26
C PRO A 21 3.19 27.57 -26.08
N TRP A 22 3.20 27.82 -27.39
CA TRP A 22 4.28 27.42 -28.30
C TRP A 22 5.65 28.00 -27.95
N LYS A 23 5.70 29.24 -27.43
CA LYS A 23 6.93 29.98 -27.15
C LYS A 23 6.96 30.61 -25.75
N LYS A 24 5.84 30.65 -25.03
CA LYS A 24 5.73 31.31 -23.75
C LYS A 24 6.33 30.44 -22.66
N GLU A 25 7.39 30.87 -22.04
CA GLU A 25 8.06 30.22 -20.89
C GLU A 25 7.92 31.07 -19.62
N SER A 26 7.83 30.40 -18.46
CA SER A 26 8.02 31.04 -17.16
C SER A 26 9.49 31.38 -16.97
N PRO A 27 9.84 32.51 -16.31
CA PRO A 27 11.22 32.77 -15.92
C PRO A 27 11.73 31.60 -15.08
N GLU A 28 12.89 31.07 -15.44
CA GLU A 28 13.50 29.95 -14.71
C GLU A 28 14.49 30.50 -13.69
N GLN A 29 14.10 30.54 -12.42
CA GLN A 29 15.00 30.80 -11.31
C GLN A 29 15.22 29.50 -10.53
N LEU A 30 16.24 28.72 -10.90
CA LEU A 30 16.67 27.55 -10.14
C LEU A 30 17.60 28.03 -9.00
N ASP A 31 17.03 28.55 -7.94
CA ASP A 31 17.74 28.75 -6.68
C ASP A 31 17.70 27.47 -5.83
N VAL A 32 18.83 26.77 -5.74
CA VAL A 32 18.98 25.52 -5.00
C VAL A 32 18.75 25.74 -3.50
N ALA A 33 19.20 26.88 -2.95
CA ALA A 33 18.97 27.19 -1.53
C ALA A 33 17.51 27.53 -1.25
N GLY A 34 16.87 28.31 -2.14
CA GLY A 34 15.44 28.61 -2.08
C GLY A 34 14.58 27.38 -2.24
N ALA A 35 15.00 26.40 -3.07
CA ALA A 35 14.29 25.15 -3.21
C ALA A 35 14.26 24.32 -1.90
N MET A 36 15.37 24.22 -1.19
CA MET A 36 15.42 23.56 0.13
C MET A 36 14.56 24.31 1.15
N ALA A 37 14.57 25.64 1.16
CA ALA A 37 13.76 26.46 2.05
C ALA A 37 12.25 26.22 1.81
N ALA A 38 11.80 26.25 0.55
CA ALA A 38 10.42 25.99 0.18
C ALA A 38 9.97 24.56 0.56
N LEU A 39 10.83 23.57 0.34
CA LEU A 39 10.54 22.17 0.74
C LEU A 39 10.44 22.04 2.27
N ASN A 40 11.24 22.77 3.04
CA ASN A 40 11.20 22.76 4.51
C ASN A 40 9.97 23.50 5.06
N GLU A 41 9.53 24.57 4.40
CA GLU A 41 8.31 25.30 4.75
C GLU A 41 7.06 24.43 4.57
N ASP A 42 6.96 23.71 3.46
CA ASP A 42 5.77 22.96 3.08
C ASP A 42 5.75 21.51 3.63
N HIS A 43 6.90 20.97 4.08
CA HIS A 43 7.02 19.55 4.48
C HIS A 43 7.83 19.38 5.77
N TYR A 44 7.29 18.58 6.70
CA TYR A 44 8.02 18.17 7.91
C TYR A 44 8.80 16.87 7.68
N GLY A 45 10.04 16.82 8.17
CA GLY A 45 10.90 15.64 8.01
C GLY A 45 11.28 15.41 6.54
N LEU A 46 11.41 14.15 6.15
CA LEU A 46 11.75 13.71 4.78
C LEU A 46 13.12 14.22 4.28
N GLU A 47 14.11 14.41 5.17
CA GLU A 47 15.41 15.02 4.85
C GLU A 47 16.07 14.38 3.62
N LYS A 48 16.19 13.04 3.59
CA LYS A 48 16.78 12.32 2.45
C LYS A 48 16.02 12.53 1.13
N VAL A 49 14.69 12.69 1.19
CA VAL A 49 13.85 12.94 0.01
C VAL A 49 14.09 14.35 -0.50
N LYS A 50 14.13 15.33 0.40
CA LYS A 50 14.41 16.73 0.08
C LYS A 50 15.81 16.89 -0.51
N ASP A 51 16.82 16.27 0.10
CA ASP A 51 18.19 16.29 -0.40
C ASP A 51 18.27 15.76 -1.84
N ARG A 52 17.63 14.62 -2.12
CA ARG A 52 17.59 14.04 -3.48
C ARG A 52 16.88 14.93 -4.49
N ILE A 53 15.79 15.60 -4.09
CA ILE A 53 15.10 16.55 -4.94
C ILE A 53 16.02 17.75 -5.26
N VAL A 54 16.71 18.28 -4.26
CA VAL A 54 17.62 19.41 -4.41
C VAL A 54 18.84 19.05 -5.26
N GLU A 55 19.42 17.86 -5.07
CA GLU A 55 20.49 17.30 -5.92
C GLU A 55 20.04 17.23 -7.39
N PHE A 56 18.85 16.70 -7.64
CA PHE A 56 18.27 16.62 -8.98
C PHE A 56 18.11 18.01 -9.63
N LEU A 57 17.58 18.97 -8.89
CA LEU A 57 17.44 20.35 -9.36
C LEU A 57 18.81 21.02 -9.63
N ALA A 58 19.81 20.74 -8.78
CA ALA A 58 21.18 21.24 -8.95
C ALA A 58 21.83 20.68 -10.22
N VAL A 59 21.72 19.37 -10.47
CA VAL A 59 22.21 18.74 -11.70
C VAL A 59 21.55 19.36 -12.93
N ARG A 60 20.24 19.56 -12.90
CA ARG A 60 19.49 20.18 -13.99
C ARG A 60 19.95 21.63 -14.26
N ARG A 61 20.26 22.39 -13.22
CA ARG A 61 20.81 23.76 -13.35
C ARG A 61 22.19 23.77 -14.01
N LEU A 62 23.05 22.83 -13.64
CA LEU A 62 24.43 22.77 -14.13
C LEU A 62 24.57 22.18 -15.54
N SER A 63 23.81 21.15 -15.82
CA SER A 63 23.91 20.43 -17.09
C SER A 63 23.35 21.22 -18.27
N GLY A 64 22.38 22.11 -18.02
CA GLY A 64 21.66 22.84 -19.08
C GLY A 64 20.99 21.95 -20.11
N THR A 65 21.18 20.64 -20.01
CA THR A 65 20.66 19.62 -20.91
C THR A 65 19.36 19.05 -20.38
N LEU A 66 18.42 18.84 -21.28
CA LEU A 66 17.07 18.35 -21.02
C LEU A 66 17.01 16.82 -20.84
N ARG A 67 18.17 16.15 -20.84
CA ARG A 67 18.29 14.67 -20.69
C ARG A 67 18.37 14.23 -19.22
N SER A 68 17.62 14.89 -18.34
CA SER A 68 17.54 14.43 -16.94
C SER A 68 16.54 13.27 -16.83
N PRO A 69 16.79 12.29 -15.96
CA PRO A 69 15.82 11.24 -15.68
C PRO A 69 14.53 11.86 -15.12
N ILE A 70 13.43 11.12 -15.21
CA ILE A 70 12.12 11.56 -14.74
C ILE A 70 12.06 11.28 -13.23
N LEU A 71 11.71 12.29 -12.43
CA LEU A 71 11.48 12.06 -11.00
C LEU A 71 10.24 11.19 -10.79
N CYS A 72 10.39 10.09 -10.06
CA CYS A 72 9.29 9.21 -9.68
C CYS A 72 9.19 9.12 -8.16
N PHE A 73 8.12 9.67 -7.59
CA PHE A 73 7.83 9.55 -6.16
C PHE A 73 7.03 8.29 -5.89
N VAL A 74 7.63 7.34 -5.17
CA VAL A 74 7.00 6.07 -4.81
C VAL A 74 6.77 6.00 -3.31
N GLY A 75 5.56 5.64 -2.91
CA GLY A 75 5.22 5.48 -1.49
C GLY A 75 3.72 5.44 -1.23
N PRO A 76 3.32 5.13 0.00
CA PRO A 76 1.91 4.96 0.35
C PRO A 76 1.07 6.24 0.14
N PRO A 77 -0.26 6.11 0.08
CA PRO A 77 -1.15 7.25 0.02
C PRO A 77 -0.99 8.19 1.22
N GLY A 78 -1.13 9.50 0.99
CA GLY A 78 -1.10 10.50 2.07
C GLY A 78 0.28 10.85 2.62
N VAL A 79 1.38 10.44 1.96
CA VAL A 79 2.75 10.81 2.37
C VAL A 79 3.24 12.11 1.72
N GLY A 80 2.39 12.82 0.99
CA GLY A 80 2.74 14.13 0.44
C GLY A 80 3.36 14.11 -0.96
N LYS A 81 3.25 13.03 -1.75
CA LYS A 81 3.78 12.95 -3.13
C LYS A 81 3.37 14.14 -4.00
N THR A 82 2.07 14.44 -4.02
CA THR A 82 1.53 15.55 -4.84
C THR A 82 1.93 16.91 -4.30
N SER A 83 2.03 17.08 -2.98
CA SER A 83 2.49 18.34 -2.39
C SER A 83 3.96 18.61 -2.67
N LEU A 84 4.83 17.57 -2.66
CA LEU A 84 6.24 17.71 -3.06
C LEU A 84 6.38 18.25 -4.49
N GLY A 85 5.60 17.72 -5.44
CA GLY A 85 5.59 18.22 -6.81
C GLY A 85 5.14 19.69 -6.91
N ARG A 86 4.17 20.10 -6.09
CA ARG A 86 3.73 21.48 -6.02
C ARG A 86 4.80 22.40 -5.41
N SER A 87 5.50 21.93 -4.37
CA SER A 87 6.60 22.69 -3.76
C SER A 87 7.80 22.82 -4.71
N ILE A 88 8.08 21.80 -5.54
CA ILE A 88 9.08 21.93 -6.62
C ILE A 88 8.64 23.00 -7.63
N ALA A 89 7.37 23.03 -8.02
CA ALA A 89 6.88 24.06 -8.94
C ALA A 89 6.98 25.47 -8.32
N LYS A 90 6.63 25.63 -7.04
CA LYS A 90 6.79 26.88 -6.27
C LYS A 90 8.27 27.31 -6.24
N ALA A 91 9.17 26.38 -5.91
CA ALA A 91 10.60 26.64 -5.79
C ALA A 91 11.29 26.98 -7.13
N THR A 92 10.72 26.53 -8.25
CA THR A 92 11.24 26.79 -9.61
C THR A 92 10.49 27.91 -10.34
N GLU A 93 9.50 28.53 -9.69
CA GLU A 93 8.61 29.56 -10.26
C GLU A 93 7.90 29.13 -11.55
N ARG A 94 7.63 27.80 -11.66
CA ARG A 94 6.97 27.21 -12.82
C ARG A 94 5.49 26.95 -12.54
N ALA A 95 4.66 27.03 -13.58
CA ALA A 95 3.29 26.57 -13.51
C ALA A 95 3.22 25.08 -13.12
N PHE A 96 2.24 24.70 -12.30
CA PHE A 96 2.02 23.32 -11.87
C PHE A 96 0.78 22.72 -12.54
N VAL A 97 0.95 21.60 -13.21
CA VAL A 97 -0.14 20.82 -13.82
C VAL A 97 -0.12 19.42 -13.23
N ARG A 98 -1.30 18.91 -12.88
CA ARG A 98 -1.48 17.55 -12.41
C ARG A 98 -2.46 16.80 -13.30
N VAL A 99 -2.05 15.66 -13.82
CA VAL A 99 -2.90 14.73 -14.59
C VAL A 99 -2.87 13.38 -13.90
N SER A 100 -4.06 12.86 -13.53
CA SER A 100 -4.17 11.51 -12.99
C SER A 100 -4.20 10.51 -14.13
N LEU A 101 -3.38 9.48 -14.03
CA LEU A 101 -3.32 8.34 -14.95
C LEU A 101 -4.08 7.12 -14.43
N GLY A 102 -4.58 7.20 -13.18
CA GLY A 102 -5.35 6.12 -12.58
C GLY A 102 -6.62 5.81 -13.38
N GLY A 103 -6.75 4.55 -13.83
CA GLY A 103 -7.88 4.09 -14.63
C GLY A 103 -7.80 4.38 -16.15
N VAL A 104 -6.74 5.01 -16.62
CA VAL A 104 -6.49 5.20 -18.06
C VAL A 104 -6.18 3.84 -18.71
N ARG A 105 -6.90 3.49 -19.76
CA ARG A 105 -6.75 2.22 -20.50
C ARG A 105 -6.57 2.43 -22.00
N ASP A 106 -7.01 3.57 -22.52
CA ASP A 106 -6.97 3.92 -23.94
C ASP A 106 -5.80 4.88 -24.19
N GLU A 107 -4.95 4.56 -25.17
CA GLU A 107 -3.88 5.44 -25.65
C GLU A 107 -4.40 6.81 -26.10
N ALA A 108 -5.63 6.86 -26.63
CA ALA A 108 -6.26 8.09 -27.07
C ALA A 108 -6.51 9.09 -25.93
N GLU A 109 -6.57 8.65 -24.67
CA GLU A 109 -6.61 9.58 -23.55
C GLU A 109 -5.29 10.36 -23.38
N ILE A 110 -4.16 9.80 -23.79
CA ILE A 110 -2.84 10.44 -23.75
C ILE A 110 -2.59 11.27 -25.00
N ARG A 111 -2.79 10.64 -26.19
CA ARG A 111 -2.47 11.20 -27.51
C ARG A 111 -3.64 11.88 -28.22
N GLY A 112 -4.85 11.88 -27.65
CA GLY A 112 -6.03 12.45 -28.29
C GLY A 112 -6.66 11.54 -29.35
N HIS A 113 -7.87 11.88 -29.75
CA HIS A 113 -8.61 11.22 -30.82
C HIS A 113 -8.42 11.95 -32.16
N ARG A 114 -8.34 11.23 -33.24
CA ARG A 114 -8.29 11.85 -34.57
C ARG A 114 -9.50 12.76 -34.77
N ARG A 115 -9.28 13.99 -35.26
CA ARG A 115 -10.30 15.04 -35.40
C ARG A 115 -11.44 14.70 -36.36
N THR A 116 -11.32 13.62 -37.13
CA THR A 116 -12.39 13.12 -38.02
C THR A 116 -13.57 12.52 -37.26
N TYR A 117 -13.39 12.21 -35.96
CA TYR A 117 -14.47 11.68 -35.11
C TYR A 117 -15.28 12.80 -34.47
N VAL A 118 -16.60 12.62 -34.41
CA VAL A 118 -17.49 13.55 -33.71
C VAL A 118 -17.15 13.56 -32.22
N GLY A 119 -16.89 14.75 -31.65
CA GLY A 119 -16.50 14.89 -30.24
C GLY A 119 -15.02 14.63 -29.96
N ALA A 120 -14.17 14.50 -30.99
CA ALA A 120 -12.74 14.37 -30.83
C ALA A 120 -12.14 15.54 -30.05
N MET A 121 -11.17 15.24 -29.18
CA MET A 121 -10.44 16.22 -28.38
C MET A 121 -8.95 15.84 -28.29
N PRO A 122 -8.07 16.83 -28.04
CA PRO A 122 -6.67 16.55 -27.73
C PRO A 122 -6.51 15.68 -26.50
N GLY A 123 -5.39 14.97 -26.43
CA GLY A 123 -5.02 14.15 -25.28
C GLY A 123 -4.80 14.96 -23.99
N ARG A 124 -4.72 14.25 -22.89
CA ARG A 124 -4.55 14.87 -21.55
C ARG A 124 -3.26 15.69 -21.45
N ILE A 125 -2.21 15.31 -22.16
CA ILE A 125 -0.93 16.03 -22.17
C ILE A 125 -1.11 17.42 -22.80
N ILE A 126 -1.67 17.49 -23.99
CA ILE A 126 -1.90 18.77 -24.69
C ILE A 126 -2.89 19.66 -23.93
N ARG A 127 -3.95 19.07 -23.37
CA ARG A 127 -4.88 19.81 -22.52
C ARG A 127 -4.17 20.43 -21.30
N GLY A 128 -3.35 19.64 -20.62
CA GLY A 128 -2.55 20.12 -19.50
C GLY A 128 -1.55 21.22 -19.88
N MET A 129 -0.93 21.14 -21.04
CA MET A 129 -0.05 22.21 -21.55
C MET A 129 -0.79 23.51 -21.82
N ARG A 130 -2.00 23.45 -22.36
CA ARG A 130 -2.85 24.63 -22.53
C ARG A 130 -3.23 25.27 -21.19
N ASP A 131 -3.63 24.42 -20.23
CA ASP A 131 -4.03 24.87 -18.88
C ASP A 131 -2.85 25.49 -18.12
N ALA A 132 -1.62 24.98 -18.34
CA ALA A 132 -0.39 25.56 -17.79
C ALA A 132 -0.11 26.98 -18.34
N GLY A 133 -0.48 27.26 -19.58
CA GLY A 133 -0.23 28.53 -20.25
C GLY A 133 1.25 28.87 -20.46
N THR A 134 2.18 27.95 -20.18
CA THR A 134 3.63 28.05 -20.36
C THR A 134 4.20 26.75 -20.92
N LYS A 135 5.32 26.87 -21.68
CA LYS A 135 5.98 25.74 -22.32
C LYS A 135 6.80 24.88 -21.35
N ASN A 136 7.18 25.42 -20.21
CA ASN A 136 8.08 24.81 -19.23
C ASN A 136 7.44 24.53 -17.84
N PRO A 137 6.21 24.00 -17.75
CA PRO A 137 5.59 23.72 -16.47
C PRO A 137 6.28 22.56 -15.74
N VAL A 138 5.97 22.42 -14.45
CA VAL A 138 6.09 21.16 -13.73
C VAL A 138 4.83 20.34 -14.00
N PHE A 139 4.99 19.22 -14.70
CA PHE A 139 3.89 18.38 -15.13
C PHE A 139 3.90 17.07 -14.35
N MET A 140 2.94 16.92 -13.44
CA MET A 140 2.81 15.74 -12.61
C MET A 140 1.85 14.73 -13.22
N LEU A 141 2.36 13.53 -13.46
CA LEU A 141 1.61 12.35 -13.88
C LEU A 141 1.38 11.46 -12.65
N ASP A 142 0.17 11.52 -12.10
CA ASP A 142 -0.17 10.88 -10.83
C ASP A 142 -0.72 9.47 -11.05
N GLU A 143 -0.36 8.53 -10.16
CA GLU A 143 -0.81 7.14 -10.16
C GLU A 143 -0.41 6.35 -11.43
N ILE A 144 0.86 6.42 -11.85
CA ILE A 144 1.37 5.70 -13.03
C ILE A 144 1.34 4.17 -12.86
N ASP A 145 1.34 3.67 -11.64
CA ASP A 145 1.20 2.26 -11.27
C ASP A 145 -0.21 1.70 -11.51
N LYS A 146 -1.20 2.58 -11.73
CA LYS A 146 -2.60 2.21 -11.99
C LYS A 146 -2.99 2.28 -13.47
N LEU A 147 -2.00 2.34 -14.36
CA LEU A 147 -2.22 2.25 -15.79
C LEU A 147 -2.76 0.86 -16.16
N GLY A 148 -3.92 0.81 -16.79
CA GLY A 148 -4.48 -0.42 -17.31
C GLY A 148 -3.90 -0.76 -18.69
N ARG A 149 -3.88 -2.05 -19.05
CA ARG A 149 -3.70 -2.53 -20.42
C ARG A 149 -5.04 -3.04 -20.90
N ASP A 150 -5.47 -2.62 -22.09
CA ASP A 150 -6.68 -3.11 -22.73
C ASP A 150 -6.40 -3.39 -24.22
N PHE A 151 -7.30 -4.12 -24.88
CA PHE A 151 -7.25 -4.44 -26.31
C PHE A 151 -7.27 -3.19 -27.22
N ARG A 152 -7.54 -2.00 -26.68
CA ARG A 152 -7.69 -0.73 -27.41
C ARG A 152 -6.41 0.10 -27.53
N GLY A 153 -5.30 -0.35 -26.99
CA GLY A 153 -4.03 0.36 -27.08
C GLY A 153 -3.15 0.14 -25.83
N ASP A 154 -1.91 0.63 -25.93
CA ASP A 154 -0.95 0.61 -24.82
C ASP A 154 -0.64 2.05 -24.36
N PRO A 155 -1.33 2.57 -23.34
CA PRO A 155 -1.03 3.88 -22.78
C PRO A 155 0.42 4.04 -22.33
N SER A 156 1.09 2.93 -21.96
CA SER A 156 2.49 2.95 -21.53
C SER A 156 3.41 3.32 -22.70
N SER A 157 3.13 2.86 -23.91
CA SER A 157 3.88 3.23 -25.12
C SER A 157 3.71 4.70 -25.45
N ALA A 158 2.49 5.24 -25.33
CA ALA A 158 2.24 6.68 -25.50
C ALA A 158 3.01 7.52 -24.47
N LEU A 159 3.07 7.07 -23.23
CA LEU A 159 3.82 7.74 -22.18
C LEU A 159 5.33 7.68 -22.39
N LEU A 160 5.86 6.61 -22.99
CA LEU A 160 7.28 6.55 -23.35
C LEU A 160 7.65 7.69 -24.31
N GLU A 161 6.83 7.98 -25.32
CA GLU A 161 7.09 9.12 -26.24
C GLU A 161 7.04 10.46 -25.50
N VAL A 162 6.09 10.64 -24.58
CA VAL A 162 5.96 11.87 -23.78
C VAL A 162 7.16 12.07 -22.86
N LEU A 163 7.62 10.99 -22.23
CA LEU A 163 8.60 11.02 -21.16
C LEU A 163 10.05 10.85 -21.65
N ASP A 164 10.26 10.29 -22.84
CA ASP A 164 11.59 10.08 -23.40
C ASP A 164 12.19 11.40 -23.90
N PRO A 165 13.30 11.89 -23.29
CA PRO A 165 13.94 13.12 -23.73
C PRO A 165 14.45 13.09 -25.18
N GLU A 166 14.61 11.91 -25.77
CA GLU A 166 15.05 11.75 -27.16
C GLU A 166 13.89 11.94 -28.15
N GLN A 167 12.63 11.74 -27.70
CA GLN A 167 11.44 11.78 -28.56
C GLN A 167 10.50 12.93 -28.22
N ASN A 168 10.46 13.39 -26.98
CA ASN A 168 9.46 14.36 -26.49
C ASN A 168 9.54 15.76 -27.10
N HIS A 169 10.63 16.10 -27.81
CA HIS A 169 10.76 17.36 -28.55
C HIS A 169 9.81 17.43 -29.75
N SER A 170 9.28 16.31 -30.21
CA SER A 170 8.40 16.20 -31.36
C SER A 170 7.14 15.37 -31.04
N PHE A 171 6.59 15.53 -29.84
CA PHE A 171 5.39 14.80 -29.43
C PHE A 171 4.22 15.09 -30.37
N SER A 172 3.60 14.04 -30.91
CA SER A 172 2.49 14.13 -31.87
C SER A 172 1.17 13.70 -31.24
N ASP A 173 0.30 14.68 -30.98
CA ASP A 173 -1.10 14.43 -30.60
C ASP A 173 -1.94 14.15 -31.84
N HIS A 174 -2.79 13.13 -31.81
CA HIS A 174 -3.60 12.70 -32.97
C HIS A 174 -4.69 13.71 -33.36
N TYR A 175 -5.11 14.59 -32.40
CA TYR A 175 -6.05 15.64 -32.70
C TYR A 175 -5.37 16.84 -33.38
N LEU A 176 -4.19 17.23 -32.85
CA LEU A 176 -3.46 18.39 -33.38
C LEU A 176 -2.79 18.09 -34.71
N GLU A 177 -2.20 16.90 -34.85
CA GLU A 177 -1.38 16.49 -36.02
C GLU A 177 -0.22 17.47 -36.30
N VAL A 178 0.15 18.28 -35.32
CA VAL A 178 1.30 19.19 -35.34
C VAL A 178 2.21 18.83 -34.17
N PRO A 179 3.51 18.61 -34.39
CA PRO A 179 4.44 18.30 -33.32
C PRO A 179 4.48 19.40 -32.27
N PHE A 180 4.41 19.02 -31.00
CA PHE A 180 4.54 19.91 -29.87
C PHE A 180 5.80 19.56 -29.05
N ASP A 181 6.63 20.54 -28.77
CA ASP A 181 7.89 20.35 -28.06
C ASP A 181 7.67 20.33 -26.54
N LEU A 182 7.78 19.14 -25.93
CA LEU A 182 7.68 18.89 -24.51
C LEU A 182 9.05 18.89 -23.80
N SER A 183 10.16 19.14 -24.49
CA SER A 183 11.52 19.02 -23.96
C SER A 183 11.81 19.96 -22.78
N ARG A 184 11.08 21.07 -22.66
CA ARG A 184 11.22 22.03 -21.56
C ARG A 184 10.38 21.68 -20.33
N VAL A 185 9.48 20.72 -20.44
CA VAL A 185 8.61 20.31 -19.34
C VAL A 185 9.43 19.57 -18.27
N LEU A 186 9.15 19.83 -17.00
CA LEU A 186 9.66 19.03 -15.90
C LEU A 186 8.62 17.97 -15.52
N PHE A 187 8.80 16.77 -16.03
CA PHE A 187 7.91 15.67 -15.69
C PHE A 187 8.24 15.07 -14.32
N ILE A 188 7.21 14.90 -13.51
CA ILE A 188 7.24 14.19 -12.23
C ILE A 188 6.16 13.11 -12.28
N THR A 189 6.50 11.90 -11.90
CA THR A 189 5.54 10.80 -11.80
C THR A 189 5.32 10.41 -10.35
N THR A 190 4.14 9.87 -10.03
CA THR A 190 3.89 9.28 -8.72
C THR A 190 3.37 7.86 -8.85
N ALA A 191 3.72 7.02 -7.89
CA ALA A 191 3.22 5.67 -7.77
C ALA A 191 3.04 5.29 -6.29
N ASN A 192 2.18 4.33 -6.02
CA ASN A 192 2.13 3.71 -4.70
C ASN A 192 3.11 2.52 -4.62
N LEU A 193 3.20 1.73 -5.69
CA LEU A 193 4.09 0.58 -5.84
C LEU A 193 4.90 0.68 -7.12
N MET A 194 6.11 0.09 -7.12
CA MET A 194 6.99 0.06 -8.31
C MET A 194 6.67 -1.08 -9.27
N ASP A 195 6.27 -2.23 -8.74
CA ASP A 195 6.17 -3.47 -9.51
C ASP A 195 5.17 -3.39 -10.68
N PRO A 196 4.01 -2.68 -10.57
CA PRO A 196 3.09 -2.55 -11.68
C PRO A 196 3.61 -1.67 -12.83
N ILE A 197 4.65 -0.84 -12.60
CA ILE A 197 5.19 0.07 -13.62
C ILE A 197 5.98 -0.75 -14.65
N PRO A 198 5.68 -0.60 -15.95
CA PRO A 198 6.42 -1.29 -17.00
C PRO A 198 7.93 -1.03 -16.94
N PRO A 199 8.78 -2.06 -17.12
CA PRO A 199 10.24 -1.93 -17.03
C PRO A 199 10.80 -0.80 -17.91
N ALA A 200 10.31 -0.65 -19.14
CA ALA A 200 10.77 0.38 -20.06
C ALA A 200 10.55 1.82 -19.56
N LEU A 201 9.50 2.07 -18.77
CA LEU A 201 9.27 3.35 -18.10
C LEU A 201 10.17 3.48 -16.86
N ARG A 202 10.28 2.40 -16.07
CA ARG A 202 11.06 2.38 -14.83
C ARG A 202 12.53 2.68 -15.06
N ASP A 203 13.12 2.16 -16.14
CA ASP A 203 14.53 2.37 -16.51
C ASP A 203 14.86 3.85 -16.82
N ARG A 204 13.86 4.67 -17.09
CA ARG A 204 14.00 6.12 -17.34
C ARG A 204 13.73 6.99 -16.12
N MET A 205 13.35 6.36 -14.99
CA MET A 205 12.92 7.06 -13.79
C MET A 205 14.02 7.10 -12.73
N GLU A 206 14.21 8.26 -12.14
CA GLU A 206 14.90 8.41 -10.86
C GLU A 206 13.89 8.22 -9.73
N VAL A 207 13.95 7.06 -9.10
CA VAL A 207 12.99 6.67 -8.07
C VAL A 207 13.39 7.24 -6.72
N ILE A 208 12.49 8.04 -6.15
CA ILE A 208 12.60 8.56 -4.78
C ILE A 208 11.51 7.91 -3.94
N THR A 209 11.91 6.98 -3.08
CA THR A 209 10.97 6.31 -2.17
C THR A 209 10.64 7.21 -0.99
N ILE A 210 9.36 7.53 -0.84
CA ILE A 210 8.83 8.29 0.29
C ILE A 210 8.25 7.28 1.29
N PRO A 211 8.85 7.14 2.47
CA PRO A 211 8.36 6.22 3.49
C PRO A 211 7.08 6.75 4.15
N GLY A 212 6.42 5.89 4.90
CA GLY A 212 5.41 6.32 5.86
C GLY A 212 6.02 7.13 7.01
N TYR A 213 5.16 7.74 7.80
CA TYR A 213 5.51 8.57 8.94
C TYR A 213 5.41 7.80 10.26
N THR A 214 6.24 8.17 11.22
CA THR A 214 6.09 7.77 12.63
C THR A 214 4.89 8.50 13.26
N GLU A 215 4.47 8.06 14.44
CA GLU A 215 3.40 8.73 15.20
C GLU A 215 3.75 10.20 15.48
N ASP A 216 4.97 10.45 15.95
CA ASP A 216 5.42 11.81 16.27
C ASP A 216 5.51 12.70 15.04
N GLU A 217 6.01 12.17 13.91
CA GLU A 217 5.99 12.88 12.63
C GLU A 217 4.55 13.21 12.18
N LYS A 218 3.61 12.29 12.34
CA LYS A 218 2.20 12.53 12.01
C LYS A 218 1.59 13.63 12.88
N ILE A 219 1.89 13.64 14.20
CA ILE A 219 1.44 14.70 15.11
C ILE A 219 1.98 16.06 14.64
N GLN A 220 3.28 16.15 14.31
CA GLN A 220 3.89 17.39 13.82
C GLN A 220 3.28 17.85 12.48
N ILE A 221 3.06 16.92 11.55
CA ILE A 221 2.41 17.19 10.26
C ILE A 221 0.96 17.65 10.48
N ALA A 222 0.23 16.98 11.36
CA ALA A 222 -1.14 17.36 11.69
C ALA A 222 -1.22 18.77 12.25
N ARG A 223 -0.37 19.11 13.23
CA ARG A 223 -0.34 20.42 13.87
C ARG A 223 0.03 21.53 12.90
N ARG A 224 1.06 21.32 12.06
CA ARG A 224 1.61 22.38 11.19
C ARG A 224 0.82 22.60 9.91
N PHE A 225 0.25 21.53 9.36
CA PHE A 225 -0.32 21.57 8.00
C PHE A 225 -1.76 21.11 7.92
N VAL A 226 -2.12 19.99 8.60
CA VAL A 226 -3.46 19.40 8.43
C VAL A 226 -4.51 20.21 9.18
N VAL A 227 -4.30 20.48 10.46
CA VAL A 227 -5.27 21.21 11.30
C VAL A 227 -5.51 22.62 10.77
N PRO A 228 -4.49 23.47 10.53
CA PRO A 228 -4.71 24.81 10.01
C PRO A 228 -5.46 24.81 8.67
N ARG A 229 -5.07 23.94 7.75
CA ARG A 229 -5.73 23.82 6.45
C ARG A 229 -7.20 23.37 6.57
N GLN A 230 -7.49 22.43 7.48
CA GLN A 230 -8.86 21.98 7.69
C GLN A 230 -9.72 23.04 8.38
N LEU A 231 -9.17 23.82 9.30
CA LEU A 231 -9.86 24.97 9.90
C LEU A 231 -10.23 26.00 8.83
N GLU A 232 -9.27 26.41 7.99
CA GLU A 232 -9.49 27.34 6.89
C GLU A 232 -10.56 26.84 5.91
N GLN A 233 -10.47 25.58 5.48
CA GLN A 233 -11.42 24.98 4.52
C GLN A 233 -12.85 24.89 5.06
N HIS A 234 -13.03 24.82 6.37
CA HIS A 234 -14.35 24.71 7.01
C HIS A 234 -14.82 26.03 7.65
N GLY A 235 -14.06 27.11 7.51
CA GLY A 235 -14.42 28.42 8.07
C GLY A 235 -14.45 28.45 9.60
N VAL A 236 -13.65 27.62 10.26
CA VAL A 236 -13.51 27.54 11.72
C VAL A 236 -12.17 28.17 12.12
N THR A 237 -12.17 28.98 13.20
CA THR A 237 -10.94 29.61 13.69
C THR A 237 -10.25 28.75 14.75
N GLU A 238 -8.95 29.01 14.99
CA GLU A 238 -8.16 28.34 16.05
C GLU A 238 -8.70 28.65 17.47
N GLU A 239 -9.44 29.75 17.63
CA GLU A 239 -10.10 30.09 18.89
C GLU A 239 -11.35 29.23 19.10
N GLN A 240 -12.07 28.86 18.03
CA GLN A 240 -13.29 28.05 18.09
C GLN A 240 -13.00 26.55 18.23
N LEU A 241 -11.87 26.06 17.66
CA LEU A 241 -11.51 24.66 17.72
C LEU A 241 -10.00 24.48 17.89
N ARG A 242 -9.61 23.80 18.93
CA ARG A 242 -8.26 23.31 19.14
C ARG A 242 -8.26 21.79 19.30
N VAL A 243 -7.49 21.10 18.47
CA VAL A 243 -7.22 19.65 18.63
C VAL A 243 -5.91 19.49 19.37
N THR A 244 -5.94 18.87 20.54
CA THR A 244 -4.74 18.69 21.39
C THR A 244 -3.82 17.60 20.82
N ASP A 245 -2.56 17.58 21.24
CA ASP A 245 -1.63 16.50 20.89
C ASP A 245 -2.11 15.14 21.38
N ASP A 246 -2.78 15.11 22.51
CA ASP A 246 -3.43 13.93 23.05
C ASP A 246 -4.55 13.46 22.13
N GLY A 247 -5.43 14.38 21.70
CA GLY A 247 -6.47 14.08 20.70
C GLY A 247 -5.90 13.58 19.38
N LEU A 248 -4.84 14.22 18.86
CA LEU A 248 -4.16 13.77 17.63
C LEU A 248 -3.53 12.37 17.81
N ARG A 249 -2.94 12.08 18.97
CA ARG A 249 -2.35 10.78 19.27
C ARG A 249 -3.40 9.67 19.29
N HIS A 250 -4.54 9.89 19.94
CA HIS A 250 -5.66 8.94 19.95
C HIS A 250 -6.26 8.76 18.55
N LEU A 251 -6.44 9.85 17.78
CA LEU A 251 -6.86 9.74 16.37
C LEU A 251 -5.92 8.84 15.55
N ILE A 252 -4.61 9.00 15.72
CA ILE A 252 -3.62 8.22 14.99
C ILE A 252 -3.66 6.75 15.41
N ARG A 253 -3.82 6.45 16.69
CA ARG A 253 -3.75 5.10 17.26
C ARG A 253 -5.02 4.28 17.06
N GLU A 254 -6.16 4.92 17.28
CA GLU A 254 -7.44 4.24 17.45
C GLU A 254 -8.37 4.41 16.25
N TYR A 255 -8.13 5.42 15.40
CA TYR A 255 -8.98 5.71 14.24
C TYR A 255 -8.24 5.61 12.90
N THR A 256 -6.92 5.42 12.89
CA THR A 256 -6.17 5.29 11.64
C THR A 256 -5.14 4.17 11.68
N ARG A 257 -5.05 3.38 10.60
CA ARG A 257 -4.00 2.38 10.37
C ARG A 257 -3.30 2.63 9.04
N GLU A 258 -2.88 3.87 8.80
CA GLU A 258 -2.24 4.28 7.56
C GLU A 258 -0.77 4.64 7.76
N ALA A 259 0.03 4.54 6.69
CA ALA A 259 1.41 4.99 6.71
C ALA A 259 1.53 6.51 6.51
N GLY A 260 0.59 7.13 5.80
CA GLY A 260 0.49 8.57 5.60
C GLY A 260 -0.40 9.28 6.62
N VAL A 261 -1.02 10.38 6.18
CA VAL A 261 -1.92 11.23 7.00
C VAL A 261 -3.29 11.48 6.33
N ARG A 262 -3.67 10.70 5.32
CA ARG A 262 -4.90 10.93 4.55
C ARG A 262 -6.19 10.73 5.37
N ASN A 263 -6.24 9.64 6.15
CA ASN A 263 -7.39 9.37 7.01
C ASN A 263 -7.39 10.27 8.23
N LEU A 264 -6.20 10.56 8.79
CA LEU A 264 -6.05 11.56 9.85
C LEU A 264 -6.62 12.92 9.41
N GLU A 265 -6.32 13.36 8.19
CA GLU A 265 -6.89 14.58 7.61
C GLU A 265 -8.41 14.52 7.50
N ARG A 266 -8.97 13.37 7.09
CA ARG A 266 -10.42 13.16 7.01
C ARG A 266 -11.11 13.25 8.38
N HIS A 267 -10.50 12.66 9.43
CA HIS A 267 -11.05 12.71 10.79
C HIS A 267 -10.97 14.13 11.36
N VAL A 268 -9.86 14.84 11.16
CA VAL A 268 -9.76 16.27 11.54
C VAL A 268 -10.83 17.09 10.82
N GLY A 269 -11.01 16.90 9.51
CA GLY A 269 -12.08 17.55 8.74
C GLY A 269 -13.48 17.19 9.25
N HIS A 270 -13.68 15.96 9.77
CA HIS A 270 -14.96 15.58 10.40
C HIS A 270 -15.21 16.34 11.69
N ILE A 271 -14.20 16.50 12.52
CA ILE A 271 -14.28 17.32 13.74
C ILE A 271 -14.62 18.78 13.37
N CYS A 272 -13.88 19.36 12.40
CA CYS A 272 -14.12 20.71 11.92
C CYS A 272 -15.58 20.91 11.45
N ARG A 273 -16.14 19.96 10.69
CA ARG A 273 -17.55 20.05 10.22
C ARG A 273 -18.55 20.06 11.36
N LYS A 274 -18.35 19.24 12.41
CA LYS A 274 -19.25 19.23 13.57
C LYS A 274 -19.19 20.54 14.36
N VAL A 275 -17.99 21.12 14.48
CA VAL A 275 -17.82 22.44 15.13
C VAL A 275 -18.40 23.55 14.26
N ALA A 276 -18.12 23.54 12.94
CA ALA A 276 -18.71 24.51 12.01
C ALA A 276 -20.23 24.52 12.06
N ARG A 277 -20.87 23.34 12.16
CA ARG A 277 -22.31 23.22 12.36
C ARG A 277 -22.77 23.90 13.64
N ARG A 278 -22.11 23.68 14.78
CA ARG A 278 -22.44 24.32 16.06
C ARG A 278 -22.30 25.84 15.97
N VAL A 279 -21.26 26.31 15.30
CA VAL A 279 -21.04 27.76 15.07
C VAL A 279 -22.15 28.36 14.21
N ALA A 280 -22.59 27.64 13.15
CA ALA A 280 -23.64 28.09 12.25
C ALA A 280 -25.07 28.02 12.88
N GLU A 281 -25.29 27.11 13.84
CA GLU A 281 -26.55 26.97 14.59
C GLU A 281 -26.65 27.97 15.77
N ALA A 282 -25.55 28.61 16.19
CA ALA A 282 -25.55 29.62 17.22
C ALA A 282 -26.27 30.88 16.72
N GLU A 283 -27.16 31.47 17.54
CA GLU A 283 -27.83 32.74 17.23
C GLU A 283 -26.81 33.87 17.11
N ASP A 284 -27.14 34.89 16.27
CA ASP A 284 -26.30 36.06 16.05
C ASP A 284 -25.94 36.74 17.39
N GLY A 285 -24.65 36.75 17.73
CA GLY A 285 -24.13 37.33 18.97
C GLY A 285 -23.84 36.35 20.12
N GLN A 286 -24.22 35.07 20.01
CA GLN A 286 -23.78 34.06 20.97
C GLN A 286 -22.36 33.58 20.62
N ARG A 287 -21.46 33.77 21.58
CA ARG A 287 -20.09 33.20 21.47
C ARG A 287 -20.19 31.69 21.68
N VAL A 288 -19.82 30.91 20.66
CA VAL A 288 -19.65 29.46 20.82
C VAL A 288 -18.47 29.23 21.76
N GLU A 289 -18.65 28.38 22.77
CA GLU A 289 -17.57 28.01 23.69
C GLU A 289 -16.39 27.42 22.92
N ASP A 290 -15.17 27.76 23.35
CA ASP A 290 -13.92 27.28 22.77
C ASP A 290 -13.85 25.75 22.93
N VAL A 291 -13.86 25.03 21.81
CA VAL A 291 -13.86 23.55 21.78
C VAL A 291 -12.41 23.04 21.82
N ASN A 292 -12.03 22.38 22.91
CA ASN A 292 -10.77 21.67 23.03
C ASN A 292 -11.01 20.17 22.91
N VAL A 293 -10.54 19.56 21.82
CA VAL A 293 -10.71 18.12 21.56
C VAL A 293 -9.51 17.36 22.10
N THR A 294 -9.74 16.57 23.14
CA THR A 294 -8.78 15.61 23.72
C THR A 294 -9.09 14.19 23.24
N GLY A 295 -8.29 13.20 23.65
CA GLY A 295 -8.56 11.79 23.35
C GLY A 295 -9.93 11.33 23.85
N ALA A 296 -10.34 11.78 25.06
CA ALA A 296 -11.63 11.42 25.65
C ALA A 296 -12.85 11.98 24.88
N ASP A 297 -12.67 13.06 24.14
CA ASP A 297 -13.77 13.72 23.41
C ASP A 297 -14.00 13.13 22.02
N LEU A 298 -13.07 12.32 21.51
CA LEU A 298 -13.08 11.86 20.12
C LEU A 298 -14.32 11.06 19.76
N GLU A 299 -14.79 10.18 20.64
CA GLU A 299 -15.97 9.37 20.37
C GLU A 299 -17.21 10.23 20.06
N GLN A 300 -17.34 11.37 20.72
CA GLN A 300 -18.41 12.33 20.47
C GLN A 300 -18.34 12.93 19.05
N TYR A 301 -17.11 13.12 18.53
CA TYR A 301 -16.90 13.78 17.23
C TYR A 301 -16.80 12.80 16.07
N VAL A 302 -16.12 11.69 16.22
CA VAL A 302 -15.81 10.77 15.11
C VAL A 302 -16.44 9.39 15.25
N GLY A 303 -17.07 9.10 16.40
CA GLY A 303 -17.69 7.80 16.71
C GLY A 303 -16.77 6.91 17.54
N PRO A 304 -17.18 5.65 17.79
CA PRO A 304 -16.37 4.71 18.53
C PRO A 304 -15.04 4.42 17.82
N PRO A 305 -13.99 4.02 18.56
CA PRO A 305 -12.70 3.65 17.98
C PRO A 305 -12.83 2.53 16.94
N ASP A 306 -12.15 2.69 15.80
CA ASP A 306 -12.10 1.67 14.73
C ASP A 306 -11.13 0.54 15.09
N PHE A 307 -10.14 0.82 15.96
CA PHE A 307 -9.05 -0.08 16.30
C PHE A 307 -8.73 -0.08 17.78
N GLU A 308 -8.57 -1.26 18.34
CA GLU A 308 -7.95 -1.40 19.65
C GLU A 308 -6.44 -1.19 19.56
N TYR A 309 -5.89 -0.32 20.41
CA TYR A 309 -4.47 -0.04 20.46
C TYR A 309 -3.82 -0.76 21.62
N GLY A 310 -2.80 -1.58 21.31
CA GLY A 310 -1.98 -2.23 22.32
C GLY A 310 -1.72 -3.72 22.06
N VAL A 311 -0.83 -4.29 22.84
CA VAL A 311 -0.48 -5.73 22.82
C VAL A 311 -1.54 -6.55 23.58
N ASP A 312 -2.38 -5.91 24.37
CA ASP A 312 -3.25 -6.57 25.35
C ASP A 312 -4.36 -7.45 24.73
N SER A 313 -4.69 -7.27 23.45
CA SER A 313 -5.65 -8.13 22.74
C SER A 313 -5.00 -9.40 22.16
N ARG A 314 -3.66 -9.41 21.98
CA ARG A 314 -2.95 -10.56 21.43
C ARG A 314 -2.55 -11.53 22.54
N LYS A 315 -2.89 -12.79 22.35
CA LYS A 315 -2.57 -13.86 23.28
C LYS A 315 -1.39 -14.69 22.77
N GLU A 316 -0.73 -15.35 23.70
CA GLU A 316 0.29 -16.35 23.39
C GLU A 316 -0.44 -17.65 23.03
N GLU A 317 -0.50 -17.95 21.73
CA GLU A 317 -1.27 -19.08 21.21
C GLU A 317 -0.38 -20.05 20.42
N VAL A 318 -0.75 -21.32 20.46
CA VAL A 318 -0.10 -22.38 19.66
C VAL A 318 -0.59 -22.27 18.22
N GLY A 319 0.35 -22.24 17.27
CA GLY A 319 0.03 -22.17 15.86
C GLY A 319 -0.25 -20.76 15.32
N VAL A 320 -0.16 -19.72 16.15
CA VAL A 320 -0.38 -18.32 15.73
C VAL A 320 0.92 -17.54 15.78
N ALA A 321 1.34 -16.96 14.64
CA ALA A 321 2.55 -16.17 14.55
C ALA A 321 2.31 -14.83 13.83
N TYR A 322 3.06 -13.80 14.22
CA TYR A 322 2.92 -12.46 13.66
C TYR A 322 4.03 -12.16 12.66
N GLY A 323 3.64 -11.84 11.43
CA GLY A 323 4.52 -11.44 10.35
C GLY A 323 4.35 -9.98 9.97
N LEU A 324 5.15 -9.53 9.00
CA LEU A 324 5.11 -8.17 8.48
C LEU A 324 5.06 -8.19 6.95
N ALA A 325 4.08 -7.50 6.40
CA ALA A 325 3.91 -7.28 4.97
C ALA A 325 4.08 -5.81 4.61
N VAL A 326 4.30 -5.53 3.35
CA VAL A 326 4.23 -4.17 2.76
C VAL A 326 3.18 -4.22 1.67
N ASN A 327 2.21 -3.31 1.74
CA ASN A 327 1.15 -3.13 0.76
C ASN A 327 1.16 -1.68 0.23
N GLU A 328 0.23 -1.33 -0.64
CA GLU A 328 0.10 0.03 -1.17
C GLU A 328 -0.16 1.11 -0.10
N PHE A 329 -0.63 0.73 1.08
CA PHE A 329 -0.88 1.63 2.22
C PHE A 329 0.31 1.74 3.17
N GLY A 330 1.37 0.95 2.95
CA GLY A 330 2.60 0.91 3.76
C GLY A 330 2.84 -0.46 4.39
N GLY A 331 3.62 -0.49 5.49
CA GLY A 331 3.83 -1.71 6.25
C GLY A 331 2.64 -2.05 7.13
N ASP A 332 2.33 -3.34 7.27
CA ASP A 332 1.25 -3.85 8.11
C ASP A 332 1.67 -5.14 8.85
N LEU A 333 1.03 -5.38 10.01
CA LEU A 333 1.18 -6.62 10.76
C LEU A 333 0.20 -7.65 10.19
N ILE A 334 0.71 -8.84 9.88
CA ILE A 334 -0.10 -9.97 9.45
C ILE A 334 -0.06 -11.07 10.50
N GLU A 335 -1.21 -11.66 10.76
CA GLU A 335 -1.35 -12.86 11.57
C GLU A 335 -1.34 -14.09 10.67
N VAL A 336 -0.66 -15.14 11.11
CA VAL A 336 -0.60 -16.42 10.42
C VAL A 336 -1.02 -17.50 11.41
N GLU A 337 -2.10 -18.18 11.07
CA GLU A 337 -2.63 -19.28 11.84
C GLU A 337 -2.31 -20.61 11.16
N ALA A 338 -1.84 -21.58 11.90
CA ALA A 338 -1.57 -22.94 11.44
C ALA A 338 -2.20 -23.98 12.37
N THR A 339 -2.93 -24.92 11.82
CA THR A 339 -3.52 -26.02 12.57
C THR A 339 -3.38 -27.34 11.87
N TRP A 340 -3.24 -28.42 12.65
CA TRP A 340 -3.21 -29.79 12.15
C TRP A 340 -4.55 -30.46 12.41
N MET A 341 -5.15 -30.99 11.36
CA MET A 341 -6.42 -31.70 11.41
C MET A 341 -6.22 -33.16 11.10
N PRO A 342 -6.95 -34.08 11.74
CA PRO A 342 -6.95 -35.51 11.35
C PRO A 342 -7.32 -35.63 9.86
N ALA A 343 -6.59 -36.46 9.13
CA ALA A 343 -6.96 -36.79 7.75
C ALA A 343 -8.27 -37.61 7.74
N ALA A 344 -9.19 -37.28 6.84
CA ALA A 344 -10.47 -37.99 6.74
C ALA A 344 -10.25 -39.46 6.43
N ALA A 345 -10.78 -40.34 7.26
CA ALA A 345 -10.74 -41.78 7.04
C ALA A 345 -11.62 -42.13 5.83
N GLY A 346 -11.05 -42.74 4.78
CA GLY A 346 -11.79 -43.37 3.69
C GLY A 346 -12.13 -42.52 2.48
N GLY A 347 -11.65 -41.29 2.38
CA GLY A 347 -11.85 -40.42 1.20
C GLY A 347 -10.86 -40.73 0.07
N VAL A 348 -11.35 -40.73 -1.18
CA VAL A 348 -10.56 -40.78 -2.41
C VAL A 348 -9.41 -39.81 -2.31
N HIS A 349 -8.19 -40.28 -2.59
CA HIS A 349 -6.91 -39.57 -2.47
C HIS A 349 -6.83 -38.31 -3.36
N VAL A 350 -7.45 -37.23 -2.93
CA VAL A 350 -7.23 -35.93 -3.51
C VAL A 350 -6.18 -35.22 -2.62
N HIS A 351 -4.94 -35.17 -3.11
CA HIS A 351 -3.81 -34.42 -2.52
C HIS A 351 -3.37 -34.81 -1.10
N LYS A 352 -2.91 -36.05 -0.90
CA LYS A 352 -2.49 -36.63 0.40
C LYS A 352 -1.40 -35.87 1.18
N ASN A 353 -0.76 -34.81 0.66
CA ASN A 353 0.36 -34.13 1.33
C ASN A 353 0.45 -32.63 1.05
N GLU A 354 -0.59 -32.00 0.53
CA GLU A 354 -0.56 -30.55 0.32
C GLU A 354 -1.29 -29.81 1.45
N PRO A 355 -0.72 -28.70 1.97
CA PRO A 355 -1.41 -27.86 2.95
C PRO A 355 -2.63 -27.20 2.34
N ILE A 356 -3.71 -27.09 3.11
CA ILE A 356 -4.87 -26.26 2.78
C ILE A 356 -4.49 -24.84 3.07
N LEU A 357 -4.67 -23.94 2.08
CA LEU A 357 -4.30 -22.54 2.17
C LEU A 357 -5.53 -21.65 2.01
N THR A 358 -5.74 -20.74 2.95
CA THR A 358 -6.84 -19.77 2.91
C THR A 358 -6.35 -18.35 3.28
N GLY A 359 -7.07 -17.29 2.83
CA GLY A 359 -6.71 -15.90 3.13
C GLY A 359 -6.25 -15.10 1.90
N GLN A 360 -6.61 -15.50 0.67
CA GLN A 360 -6.23 -14.87 -0.60
C GLN A 360 -4.70 -14.71 -0.75
N LEU A 361 -4.00 -15.83 -0.62
CA LEU A 361 -2.55 -15.90 -0.79
C LEU A 361 -2.21 -15.96 -2.27
N GLY A 362 -1.35 -15.04 -2.73
CA GLY A 362 -0.77 -15.08 -4.06
C GLY A 362 0.22 -16.24 -4.23
N ASP A 363 0.63 -16.50 -5.47
CA ASP A 363 1.43 -17.68 -5.83
C ASP A 363 2.76 -17.74 -5.08
N VAL A 364 3.47 -16.62 -4.93
CA VAL A 364 4.76 -16.56 -4.22
C VAL A 364 4.60 -16.86 -2.74
N MET A 365 3.53 -16.37 -2.12
CA MET A 365 3.24 -16.67 -0.71
C MET A 365 2.84 -18.13 -0.51
N GLN A 366 2.10 -18.72 -1.45
CA GLN A 366 1.79 -20.17 -1.42
C GLN A 366 3.05 -21.02 -1.53
N GLU A 367 4.00 -20.66 -2.42
CA GLU A 367 5.31 -21.33 -2.49
C GLU A 367 6.08 -21.20 -1.17
N SER A 368 6.02 -20.04 -0.52
CA SER A 368 6.66 -19.80 0.77
C SER A 368 6.10 -20.73 1.87
N VAL A 369 4.76 -20.95 1.89
CA VAL A 369 4.14 -21.95 2.79
C VAL A 369 4.62 -23.35 2.47
N ARG A 370 4.69 -23.75 1.19
CA ARG A 370 5.17 -25.07 0.79
C ARG A 370 6.63 -25.30 1.17
N ALA A 371 7.48 -24.27 1.05
CA ALA A 371 8.89 -24.32 1.48
C ALA A 371 8.99 -24.50 3.01
N ALA A 372 8.23 -23.72 3.77
CA ALA A 372 8.16 -23.81 5.23
C ALA A 372 7.64 -25.18 5.69
N PHE A 373 6.61 -25.72 5.03
CA PHE A 373 6.07 -27.06 5.29
C PHE A 373 7.11 -28.14 5.02
N SER A 374 7.83 -28.06 3.90
CA SER A 374 8.89 -29.02 3.55
C SER A 374 10.02 -29.00 4.58
N TYR A 375 10.39 -27.81 5.04
CA TYR A 375 11.40 -27.65 6.11
C TYR A 375 10.91 -28.27 7.43
N ALA A 376 9.70 -27.95 7.86
CA ALA A 376 9.13 -28.48 9.10
C ALA A 376 9.02 -30.02 9.07
N ARG A 377 8.65 -30.59 7.91
CA ARG A 377 8.57 -32.04 7.70
C ARG A 377 9.96 -32.71 7.74
N ALA A 378 10.97 -32.08 7.13
CA ALA A 378 12.35 -32.61 7.14
C ALA A 378 12.94 -32.65 8.55
N HIS A 379 12.56 -31.73 9.44
CA HIS A 379 13.08 -31.60 10.80
C HIS A 379 12.09 -32.03 11.88
N CYS A 380 11.01 -32.75 11.52
CA CYS A 380 9.89 -33.07 12.40
C CYS A 380 10.32 -33.80 13.71
N ARG A 381 11.34 -34.65 13.64
CA ARG A 381 11.87 -35.39 14.82
C ARG A 381 12.44 -34.45 15.88
N GLU A 382 12.99 -33.32 15.49
CA GLU A 382 13.50 -32.29 16.41
C GLU A 382 12.38 -31.60 17.17
N TYR A 383 11.17 -31.64 16.61
CA TYR A 383 9.94 -31.09 17.22
C TYR A 383 9.08 -32.15 17.94
N GLY A 384 9.62 -33.37 18.09
CA GLY A 384 8.94 -34.47 18.81
C GLY A 384 7.86 -35.18 18.02
N VAL A 385 7.86 -35.07 16.68
CA VAL A 385 6.87 -35.63 15.78
C VAL A 385 7.53 -36.62 14.83
N THR A 386 6.84 -37.74 14.55
CA THR A 386 7.32 -38.75 13.60
C THR A 386 6.83 -38.50 12.17
N PRO A 387 7.50 -39.02 11.13
CA PRO A 387 7.06 -38.85 9.75
C PRO A 387 5.64 -39.31 9.47
N GLU A 388 5.18 -40.37 10.16
CA GLU A 388 3.84 -40.97 10.04
C GLU A 388 2.73 -39.98 10.46
N PHE A 389 3.06 -38.99 11.27
CA PHE A 389 2.13 -37.93 11.65
C PHE A 389 1.57 -37.22 10.41
N PHE A 390 2.42 -36.90 9.42
CA PHE A 390 2.03 -36.20 8.21
C PHE A 390 1.15 -37.06 7.27
N GLU A 391 1.14 -38.37 7.44
CA GLU A 391 0.23 -39.26 6.71
C GLU A 391 -1.18 -39.26 7.28
N ARG A 392 -1.28 -39.00 8.60
CA ARG A 392 -2.54 -39.03 9.35
C ARG A 392 -3.16 -37.66 9.58
N HIS A 393 -2.42 -36.57 9.28
CA HIS A 393 -2.88 -35.20 9.51
C HIS A 393 -2.69 -34.34 8.27
N THR A 394 -3.61 -33.42 8.09
CA THR A 394 -3.55 -32.36 7.06
C THR A 394 -3.29 -31.02 7.72
N LEU A 395 -2.35 -30.26 7.17
CA LEU A 395 -2.09 -28.89 7.59
C LEU A 395 -3.09 -27.92 6.96
N HIS A 396 -3.65 -27.03 7.76
CA HIS A 396 -4.37 -25.87 7.29
C HIS A 396 -3.64 -24.61 7.75
N VAL A 397 -3.30 -23.73 6.81
CA VAL A 397 -2.73 -22.41 7.07
C VAL A 397 -3.74 -21.36 6.64
N HIS A 398 -4.08 -20.48 7.55
CA HIS A 398 -4.97 -19.34 7.32
C HIS A 398 -4.25 -18.02 7.60
N VAL A 399 -4.45 -17.04 6.73
CA VAL A 399 -4.00 -15.66 6.97
C VAL A 399 -5.23 -14.76 6.97
N PRO A 400 -5.69 -14.29 8.15
CA PRO A 400 -6.89 -13.47 8.30
C PRO A 400 -6.89 -12.21 7.44
N ALA A 401 -8.03 -11.50 7.39
CA ALA A 401 -8.28 -10.37 6.50
C ALA A 401 -8.25 -10.75 5.01
N ALA A 402 -9.07 -11.73 4.63
CA ALA A 402 -9.18 -12.26 3.26
C ALA A 402 -9.62 -11.22 2.21
N SER A 403 -10.12 -10.04 2.61
CA SER A 403 -10.45 -8.93 1.69
C SER A 403 -9.22 -8.26 1.07
N VAL A 404 -8.02 -8.49 1.61
CA VAL A 404 -6.76 -7.90 1.13
C VAL A 404 -5.88 -9.01 0.55
N PRO A 405 -5.60 -9.02 -0.77
CA PRO A 405 -4.66 -9.95 -1.37
C PRO A 405 -3.27 -9.80 -0.76
N LYS A 406 -2.63 -10.93 -0.48
CA LYS A 406 -1.30 -10.98 0.13
C LYS A 406 -0.38 -11.83 -0.73
N ASP A 407 0.76 -11.28 -1.11
CA ASP A 407 1.77 -12.00 -1.86
C ASP A 407 3.19 -11.62 -1.44
N GLY A 408 4.14 -12.52 -1.68
CA GLY A 408 5.55 -12.30 -1.45
C GLY A 408 6.22 -13.36 -0.56
N PRO A 409 7.55 -13.55 -0.70
CA PRO A 409 8.30 -14.60 0.00
C PRO A 409 8.62 -14.24 1.46
N SER A 410 8.47 -12.98 1.85
CA SER A 410 8.96 -12.44 3.14
C SER A 410 8.22 -12.93 4.39
N ALA A 411 7.12 -13.67 4.23
CA ALA A 411 6.41 -14.32 5.33
C ALA A 411 6.93 -15.73 5.67
N GLY A 412 7.98 -16.22 4.98
CA GLY A 412 8.46 -17.59 5.10
C GLY A 412 8.80 -18.01 6.52
N ILE A 413 9.55 -17.19 7.27
CA ILE A 413 9.88 -17.51 8.67
C ILE A 413 8.66 -17.44 9.59
N THR A 414 7.68 -16.59 9.29
CA THR A 414 6.41 -16.51 10.03
C THR A 414 5.60 -17.79 9.82
N MET A 415 5.49 -18.24 8.58
CA MET A 415 4.85 -19.51 8.23
C MET A 415 5.53 -20.68 8.93
N ALA A 416 6.87 -20.77 8.84
CA ALA A 416 7.64 -21.83 9.51
C ALA A 416 7.43 -21.81 11.03
N THR A 417 7.39 -20.64 11.65
CA THR A 417 7.17 -20.51 13.10
C THR A 417 5.76 -20.97 13.50
N ALA A 418 4.72 -20.54 12.78
CA ALA A 418 3.35 -20.99 13.06
C ALA A 418 3.20 -22.50 12.90
N LEU A 419 3.74 -23.09 11.81
CA LEU A 419 3.72 -24.52 11.56
C LEU A 419 4.43 -25.32 12.66
N ILE A 420 5.62 -24.90 13.05
CA ILE A 420 6.45 -25.59 14.06
C ILE A 420 5.85 -25.39 15.44
N SER A 421 5.27 -24.23 15.74
CA SER A 421 4.48 -24.02 16.96
C SER A 421 3.33 -25.03 17.05
N ALA A 422 2.55 -25.17 15.98
CA ALA A 422 1.44 -26.11 15.92
C ALA A 422 1.89 -27.58 16.01
N LEU A 423 3.08 -27.95 15.47
CA LEU A 423 3.66 -29.29 15.59
C LEU A 423 4.16 -29.58 17.00
N SER A 424 4.85 -28.63 17.61
CA SER A 424 5.53 -28.83 18.90
C SER A 424 4.65 -28.54 20.12
N GLY A 425 3.45 -27.96 19.92
CA GLY A 425 2.57 -27.50 20.98
C GLY A 425 3.13 -26.33 21.81
N ARG A 426 4.12 -25.60 21.27
CA ARG A 426 4.76 -24.47 21.92
C ARG A 426 4.09 -23.16 21.49
N PRO A 427 3.55 -22.36 22.42
CA PRO A 427 2.95 -21.08 22.08
C PRO A 427 3.97 -20.11 21.47
N VAL A 428 3.51 -19.25 20.56
CA VAL A 428 4.31 -18.14 20.04
C VAL A 428 4.10 -16.90 20.91
N ARG A 429 5.15 -16.16 21.16
CA ARG A 429 5.10 -14.90 21.90
C ARG A 429 4.30 -13.86 21.13
N SER A 430 3.33 -13.22 21.80
CA SER A 430 2.46 -12.18 21.22
C SER A 430 3.16 -10.84 20.96
N ASP A 431 4.32 -10.59 21.59
CA ASP A 431 5.12 -9.38 21.47
C ASP A 431 6.25 -9.48 20.43
N VAL A 432 6.31 -10.61 19.68
CA VAL A 432 7.31 -10.86 18.64
C VAL A 432 6.67 -10.80 17.26
N ALA A 433 7.25 -10.02 16.37
CA ALA A 433 6.94 -10.09 14.93
C ALA A 433 8.20 -10.42 14.15
N MET A 434 8.02 -11.02 12.98
CA MET A 434 9.13 -11.51 12.18
C MET A 434 8.89 -11.33 10.68
N THR A 435 9.97 -11.24 9.92
CA THR A 435 9.91 -11.25 8.45
C THR A 435 11.23 -11.79 7.89
N GLY A 436 11.12 -12.63 6.89
CA GLY A 436 12.27 -13.28 6.24
C GLY A 436 11.79 -14.35 5.28
N GLU A 437 12.50 -14.53 4.19
CA GLU A 437 12.30 -15.65 3.27
C GLU A 437 12.99 -16.90 3.82
N VAL A 438 12.37 -18.06 3.71
CA VAL A 438 12.91 -19.33 4.19
C VAL A 438 13.30 -20.24 3.02
N THR A 439 14.47 -20.86 3.12
CA THR A 439 14.88 -21.92 2.18
C THR A 439 14.57 -23.31 2.73
N LEU A 440 14.54 -24.31 1.86
CA LEU A 440 14.34 -25.72 2.25
C LEU A 440 15.38 -26.25 3.28
N ARG A 441 16.51 -25.55 3.43
CA ARG A 441 17.57 -25.86 4.40
C ARG A 441 17.51 -25.01 5.67
N GLY A 442 16.43 -24.26 5.88
CA GLY A 442 16.24 -23.41 7.04
C GLY A 442 17.06 -22.11 7.03
N LYS A 443 17.73 -21.76 5.91
CA LYS A 443 18.43 -20.47 5.83
C LYS A 443 17.41 -19.35 5.66
N VAL A 444 17.63 -18.24 6.37
CA VAL A 444 16.81 -17.02 6.29
C VAL A 444 17.46 -16.03 5.33
N LEU A 445 16.75 -15.62 4.29
CA LEU A 445 17.20 -14.71 3.25
C LEU A 445 16.69 -13.29 3.49
N ALA A 446 17.42 -12.31 2.91
CA ALA A 446 17.10 -10.89 2.97
C ALA A 446 15.74 -10.58 2.32
N ILE A 447 15.07 -9.54 2.86
CA ILE A 447 13.79 -9.06 2.39
C ILE A 447 13.82 -7.55 2.09
N GLY A 448 12.84 -7.09 1.33
CA GLY A 448 12.63 -5.66 1.11
C GLY A 448 11.76 -4.99 2.19
N GLY A 449 11.80 -3.65 2.22
CA GLY A 449 10.89 -2.87 3.03
C GLY A 449 11.15 -2.88 4.55
N VAL A 450 12.40 -3.04 4.98
CA VAL A 450 12.77 -3.09 6.41
C VAL A 450 12.26 -1.87 7.17
N LYS A 451 12.40 -0.65 6.59
CA LYS A 451 11.89 0.57 7.21
C LYS A 451 10.38 0.52 7.44
N GLN A 452 9.61 0.21 6.39
CA GLN A 452 8.14 0.15 6.45
C GLN A 452 7.66 -0.92 7.43
N LYS A 453 8.31 -2.08 7.43
CA LYS A 453 8.01 -3.18 8.35
C LYS A 453 8.35 -2.85 9.79
N SER A 454 9.47 -2.18 10.05
CA SER A 454 9.84 -1.72 11.39
C SER A 454 8.85 -0.68 11.93
N LEU A 455 8.41 0.25 11.07
CA LEU A 455 7.37 1.22 11.42
C LEU A 455 6.04 0.53 11.76
N ALA A 456 5.66 -0.49 10.99
CA ALA A 456 4.44 -1.26 11.25
C ALA A 456 4.52 -2.04 12.57
N ALA A 457 5.64 -2.71 12.83
CA ALA A 457 5.87 -3.42 14.08
C ALA A 457 5.77 -2.46 15.30
N HIS A 458 6.41 -1.30 15.20
CA HIS A 458 6.38 -0.27 16.25
C HIS A 458 4.96 0.26 16.48
N ARG A 459 4.21 0.58 15.42
CA ARG A 459 2.80 1.01 15.52
C ARG A 459 1.91 -0.04 16.16
N ALA A 460 2.15 -1.31 15.86
CA ALA A 460 1.40 -2.43 16.42
C ALA A 460 1.81 -2.76 17.88
N GLY A 461 2.72 -2.01 18.49
CA GLY A 461 3.18 -2.25 19.86
C GLY A 461 4.05 -3.50 20.02
N ILE A 462 4.61 -4.05 18.94
CA ILE A 462 5.57 -5.15 18.97
C ILE A 462 6.82 -4.70 19.74
N LYS A 463 7.37 -5.57 20.55
CA LYS A 463 8.60 -5.28 21.33
C LYS A 463 9.84 -5.91 20.71
N THR A 464 9.69 -7.08 20.09
CA THR A 464 10.82 -7.80 19.47
C THR A 464 10.55 -8.00 17.97
N LEU A 465 11.47 -7.50 17.15
CA LEU A 465 11.42 -7.65 15.70
C LEU A 465 12.55 -8.55 15.22
N VAL A 466 12.20 -9.70 14.60
CA VAL A 466 13.15 -10.66 14.05
C VAL A 466 13.36 -10.37 12.56
N LEU A 467 14.61 -10.12 12.16
CA LEU A 467 15.02 -9.74 10.81
C LEU A 467 16.19 -10.60 10.31
N PRO A 468 16.31 -10.83 9.01
CA PRO A 468 17.47 -11.51 8.43
C PRO A 468 18.76 -10.73 8.66
N ALA A 469 19.85 -11.41 9.02
CA ALA A 469 21.15 -10.79 9.29
C ALA A 469 21.68 -9.96 8.09
N GLN A 470 21.33 -10.35 6.87
CA GLN A 470 21.72 -9.63 5.64
C GLN A 470 21.06 -8.24 5.53
N ASN A 471 19.97 -7.99 6.26
CA ASN A 471 19.29 -6.69 6.29
C ASN A 471 19.87 -5.71 7.33
N LYS A 472 20.98 -6.03 8.00
CA LYS A 472 21.69 -5.09 8.89
C LYS A 472 22.06 -3.77 8.19
N LYS A 473 22.34 -3.84 6.89
CA LYS A 473 22.66 -2.68 6.04
C LYS A 473 21.50 -1.68 5.93
N ASP A 474 20.26 -2.14 6.09
CA ASP A 474 19.04 -1.32 5.95
C ASP A 474 18.65 -0.64 7.26
N LEU A 475 19.30 -0.98 8.37
CA LEU A 475 19.03 -0.42 9.69
C LEU A 475 19.19 1.11 9.78
N PRO A 476 20.17 1.74 9.12
CA PRO A 476 20.31 3.20 9.14
C PRO A 476 19.07 3.94 8.63
N ASP A 477 18.25 3.31 7.79
CA ASP A 477 17.04 3.90 7.24
C ASP A 477 15.83 3.88 8.19
N VAL A 478 15.89 3.06 9.23
CA VAL A 478 14.87 3.01 10.29
C VAL A 478 15.06 4.20 11.23
N PRO A 479 14.01 4.99 11.53
CA PRO A 479 14.08 6.14 12.45
C PRO A 479 14.65 5.76 13.83
N LYS A 480 15.36 6.69 14.46
CA LYS A 480 16.07 6.44 15.71
C LYS A 480 15.13 6.09 16.89
N ASP A 481 13.98 6.72 16.96
CA ASP A 481 12.91 6.47 17.94
C ASP A 481 12.33 5.07 17.79
N VAL A 482 12.03 4.64 16.56
CA VAL A 482 11.57 3.28 16.26
C VAL A 482 12.63 2.24 16.63
N ARG A 483 13.91 2.51 16.31
CA ARG A 483 15.03 1.62 16.72
C ARG A 483 15.19 1.48 18.24
N LYS A 484 14.90 2.55 19.00
CA LYS A 484 14.93 2.51 20.47
C LYS A 484 13.73 1.77 21.06
N GLY A 485 12.57 1.83 20.39
CA GLY A 485 11.34 1.16 20.83
C GLY A 485 11.27 -0.33 20.48
N LEU A 486 12.15 -0.84 19.60
CA LEU A 486 12.15 -2.22 19.14
C LEU A 486 13.46 -2.94 19.50
N ARG A 487 13.35 -4.11 20.12
CA ARG A 487 14.47 -5.05 20.23
C ARG A 487 14.62 -5.77 18.89
N ILE A 488 15.61 -5.39 18.08
CA ILE A 488 15.89 -6.03 16.78
C ILE A 488 16.78 -7.24 17.00
N VAL A 489 16.33 -8.41 16.51
CA VAL A 489 17.06 -9.68 16.54
C VAL A 489 17.42 -10.05 15.12
N TRP A 490 18.70 -10.27 14.87
CA TRP A 490 19.25 -10.65 13.58
C TRP A 490 19.46 -12.16 13.52
N VAL A 491 18.90 -12.81 12.50
CA VAL A 491 18.93 -14.27 12.35
C VAL A 491 19.43 -14.70 10.97
N GLU A 492 20.07 -15.86 10.91
CA GLU A 492 20.54 -16.50 9.68
C GLU A 492 19.79 -17.81 9.40
N LYS A 493 19.21 -18.41 10.44
CA LYS A 493 18.52 -19.70 10.38
C LYS A 493 17.19 -19.69 11.11
N VAL A 494 16.28 -20.60 10.71
CA VAL A 494 14.97 -20.79 11.31
C VAL A 494 15.07 -21.15 12.80
N GLU A 495 16.07 -21.97 13.19
CA GLU A 495 16.27 -22.38 14.58
C GLU A 495 16.49 -21.18 15.52
N GLU A 496 17.20 -20.15 15.04
CA GLU A 496 17.40 -18.90 15.80
C GLU A 496 16.09 -18.13 15.94
N VAL A 497 15.25 -18.12 14.89
CA VAL A 497 13.91 -17.51 14.94
C VAL A 497 13.08 -18.17 16.04
N LEU A 498 13.03 -19.50 16.05
CA LEU A 498 12.24 -20.29 16.99
C LEU A 498 12.68 -20.08 18.45
N GLN A 499 13.98 -19.88 18.72
CA GLN A 499 14.50 -19.58 20.05
C GLN A 499 13.97 -18.26 20.60
N HIS A 500 13.73 -17.29 19.73
CA HIS A 500 13.21 -15.98 20.14
C HIS A 500 11.69 -15.89 20.14
N ALA A 501 11.03 -16.68 19.29
CA ALA A 501 9.60 -16.61 19.07
C ALA A 501 8.78 -17.60 19.92
N LEU A 502 9.30 -18.81 20.17
CA LEU A 502 8.56 -19.85 20.86
C LEU A 502 8.83 -19.86 22.37
N LEU A 503 7.76 -19.96 23.14
CA LEU A 503 7.82 -20.20 24.58
C LEU A 503 8.14 -21.66 24.90
N PRO A 504 8.61 -21.96 26.11
CA PRO A 504 8.68 -23.34 26.59
C PRO A 504 7.31 -24.01 26.55
N VAL A 505 7.28 -25.33 26.40
CA VAL A 505 6.03 -26.10 26.41
C VAL A 505 5.35 -25.91 27.76
N SER A 506 4.21 -25.22 27.78
CA SER A 506 3.42 -24.99 28.98
C SER A 506 2.31 -26.04 29.20
N VAL A 507 1.91 -26.74 28.13
CA VAL A 507 0.91 -27.81 28.13
C VAL A 507 1.43 -28.91 27.22
N ALA A 508 1.19 -30.18 27.58
CA ALA A 508 1.49 -31.29 26.69
C ALA A 508 0.84 -31.03 25.32
N PRO A 509 1.56 -31.23 24.21
CA PRO A 509 1.04 -30.91 22.88
C PRO A 509 -0.34 -31.56 22.73
N PRO A 510 -1.30 -30.92 22.02
CA PRO A 510 -2.59 -31.50 21.73
C PRO A 510 -2.47 -32.59 20.62
N ILE A 511 -1.42 -33.39 20.68
CA ILE A 511 -1.32 -34.64 19.94
C ILE A 511 -2.21 -35.60 20.69
N PRO A 512 -3.32 -36.08 20.11
CA PRO A 512 -4.09 -37.12 20.75
C PRO A 512 -3.12 -38.28 20.99
N LYS A 513 -2.90 -38.63 22.27
CA LYS A 513 -2.32 -39.92 22.61
C LYS A 513 -3.11 -40.96 21.80
N GLU A 514 -2.41 -41.80 21.05
CA GLU A 514 -2.98 -42.86 20.23
C GLU A 514 -4.29 -43.37 20.83
N LEU A 515 -5.39 -43.20 20.08
CA LEU A 515 -6.59 -43.94 20.37
C LEU A 515 -6.16 -45.42 20.42
N PRO A 516 -6.47 -46.18 21.50
CA PRO A 516 -6.12 -47.57 21.56
C PRO A 516 -6.63 -48.26 20.28
N ASP A 517 -5.75 -49.03 19.68
CA ASP A 517 -6.02 -49.83 18.49
C ASP A 517 -7.41 -50.47 18.67
N ALA A 518 -8.40 -50.00 17.92
CA ALA A 518 -9.65 -50.68 17.82
C ALA A 518 -9.34 -51.98 17.04
N GLY A 519 -9.05 -53.04 17.79
CA GLY A 519 -8.85 -54.34 17.24
C GLY A 519 -9.98 -54.68 16.25
N PRO A 520 -9.75 -55.58 15.30
CA PRO A 520 -10.70 -55.86 14.23
C PRO A 520 -12.05 -56.22 14.83
N THR A 521 -13.05 -55.39 14.63
CA THR A 521 -14.45 -55.69 14.95
C THR A 521 -14.89 -56.80 14.00
N GLU A 522 -15.05 -57.99 14.53
CA GLU A 522 -15.68 -59.08 13.80
C GLU A 522 -17.07 -58.63 13.34
N VAL A 523 -17.23 -58.50 12.04
CA VAL A 523 -18.52 -58.26 11.39
C VAL A 523 -19.24 -59.60 11.36
N SER A 524 -20.07 -59.86 12.37
CA SER A 524 -21.05 -60.93 12.30
C SER A 524 -22.15 -60.49 11.34
N GLY A 525 -22.20 -61.15 10.19
CA GLY A 525 -23.18 -60.89 9.17
C GLY A 525 -24.62 -61.22 9.62
N LYS A 526 -25.51 -60.30 9.28
CA LYS A 526 -26.88 -60.57 8.82
C LYS A 526 -27.30 -59.43 7.92
N ASP A 527 -27.42 -59.79 6.64
CA ASP A 527 -27.98 -58.93 5.61
C ASP A 527 -29.45 -58.61 5.90
N GLU A 528 -29.77 -57.36 6.11
CA GLU A 528 -31.09 -56.81 5.79
C GLU A 528 -30.88 -55.62 4.83
N VAL A 529 -31.24 -55.84 3.57
CA VAL A 529 -31.26 -54.86 2.51
C VAL A 529 -32.42 -53.90 2.77
N VAL A 530 -32.10 -52.73 3.33
CA VAL A 530 -33.06 -51.61 3.40
C VAL A 530 -32.85 -50.72 2.17
N THR A 531 -33.78 -50.77 1.24
CA THR A 531 -33.87 -49.88 0.10
C THR A 531 -34.25 -48.48 0.57
N PRO A 532 -33.52 -47.39 0.15
CA PRO A 532 -33.91 -46.04 0.51
C PRO A 532 -35.16 -45.60 -0.29
N PRO A 533 -36.02 -44.73 0.30
CA PRO A 533 -37.21 -44.26 -0.36
C PRO A 533 -36.84 -43.31 -1.53
N VAL A 534 -37.52 -43.52 -2.65
CA VAL A 534 -37.45 -42.72 -3.86
C VAL A 534 -38.05 -41.34 -3.56
N VAL A 535 -37.22 -40.29 -3.55
CA VAL A 535 -37.68 -38.92 -3.47
C VAL A 535 -38.05 -38.44 -4.89
N ALA A 536 -39.32 -38.05 -5.07
CA ALA A 536 -39.82 -37.52 -6.33
C ALA A 536 -39.19 -36.13 -6.62
N PRO A 537 -38.92 -35.82 -7.88
CA PRO A 537 -38.31 -34.53 -8.23
C PRO A 537 -39.28 -33.36 -8.05
N VAL A 538 -38.83 -32.32 -7.39
CA VAL A 538 -39.53 -31.06 -7.23
C VAL A 538 -39.49 -30.30 -8.57
N PRO A 539 -40.61 -29.76 -9.09
CA PRO A 539 -40.60 -29.01 -10.36
C PRO A 539 -39.93 -27.63 -10.18
N VAL A 540 -38.96 -27.39 -11.03
CA VAL A 540 -38.28 -26.09 -11.15
C VAL A 540 -39.23 -25.11 -11.87
N GLN A 541 -39.71 -24.09 -11.17
CA GLN A 541 -40.37 -22.95 -11.79
C GLN A 541 -39.34 -22.04 -12.47
N ALA A 542 -39.49 -21.80 -13.76
CA ALA A 542 -38.70 -20.85 -14.51
C ALA A 542 -39.13 -19.39 -14.16
N PRO A 543 -38.18 -18.45 -14.05
CA PRO A 543 -38.53 -17.05 -13.83
C PRO A 543 -39.08 -16.43 -15.12
N ALA A 544 -40.26 -15.82 -15.03
CA ALA A 544 -40.85 -15.01 -16.08
C ALA A 544 -40.12 -13.66 -16.21
N TRP A 545 -39.51 -13.44 -17.36
CA TRP A 545 -39.12 -12.09 -17.79
C TRP A 545 -40.09 -11.70 -18.89
N THR A 546 -40.92 -10.69 -18.64
CA THR A 546 -41.66 -9.96 -19.67
C THR A 546 -41.47 -8.46 -19.43
N ASN A 547 -41.03 -7.80 -20.51
CA ASN A 547 -41.02 -6.40 -20.93
C ASN A 547 -40.09 -5.45 -20.21
#